data_9ad9cf6fe767c37c8a5528bc004a2846
#
_entry.id   9ad9cf6fe767c37c8a5528bc004a2846
#
_cell.length_a   1.000
_cell.length_b   1.000
_cell.length_c   1.000
_cell.angle_alpha   90.00
_cell.angle_beta   90.00
_cell.angle_gamma   90.00
#
_symmetry.space_group_name_H-M   'P 1'
#
loop_
_entity.id
_entity.type
_entity.pdbx_description
1 polymer ?
#
loop_
_entity_poly.entity_id
_entity_poly.type
_entity_poly.pdbx_seq_one_letter_code
_entity_poly.pdbx_strand_id
1 'polypeptide(L)'
;MYQSKRSPLMVFISIALVILTACAPAAPTSAPEGPQGQATEAPATAPATEAPAATEAPISVENTLVVAGNIDDLITLDPAVVYEYSGILITHNVYQTLVTFVGSDLQTIKPGLADSWDTQDAGDNWELTFKLHPGNKFASGNPVTAEDVVYSFNRVVAINGSPAFLFTDVAGLTAESVKAVDPETVVITLPKTASPSAFLAVLTNTVASVVDSKEVMAHETGGDNGSAWLLDHSAGSGAYVVDHWSKDVEVLLRANPNFNGDQPALSSVLVSHVPESANQLTQLQAGDADIALNLTAEQLATLSGDATSLKGEDLRLFYLGMNVAKPPLDKVEVREALRMAIDYDGIVNDLLSGNAQKVQSIIPSPMFGHNSDAPFQQDVEGAKALLEQAGVSDVSLEMLIPDGAAPGGVQWSDLAAKLQSDWDQAGMTVTIKQVSFAELLDAYRAQGAELALLYWGPDFADPDTNVTPFTSFEAHSIAWRNSWDDPEIAAKAHDAALMTDAAEREAAYKEITDYVMHNGPYAVLYQPAALFGVRNTVQGFAWNPMGFTDFWSIVKIA
;
A
#
# COMPACT_ATOMS: atom_id res chain seq x y z
N MET A 1 45.27 -13.89 -9.22
CA MET A 1 45.79 -13.62 -10.58
C MET A 1 44.68 -13.96 -11.56
N TYR A 2 43.89 -12.99 -11.96
CA TYR A 2 43.38 -12.79 -13.33
C TYR A 2 42.67 -11.41 -13.33
N GLN A 3 43.37 -10.43 -13.88
CA GLN A 3 42.82 -9.08 -14.13
C GLN A 3 42.11 -9.10 -15.48
N SER A 4 40.91 -8.62 -15.55
CA SER A 4 40.24 -8.23 -16.79
C SER A 4 39.86 -6.74 -16.71
N LYS A 5 40.61 -5.95 -17.49
CA LYS A 5 40.38 -4.52 -17.74
C LYS A 5 39.08 -4.32 -18.52
N ARG A 6 38.20 -3.42 -18.07
CA ARG A 6 37.17 -2.83 -18.90
C ARG A 6 37.36 -1.31 -18.97
N SER A 7 37.59 -0.82 -20.18
CA SER A 7 37.69 0.58 -20.54
C SER A 7 36.33 1.28 -20.57
N PRO A 8 36.21 2.57 -20.21
CA PRO A 8 34.99 3.34 -20.39
C PRO A 8 34.90 3.88 -21.81
N LEU A 9 33.76 3.67 -22.46
CA LEU A 9 33.39 4.27 -23.74
C LEU A 9 32.68 5.59 -23.47
N MET A 10 33.36 6.70 -23.74
CA MET A 10 32.73 8.05 -23.79
C MET A 10 31.92 8.18 -25.07
N VAL A 11 30.65 8.48 -24.94
CA VAL A 11 29.78 8.93 -26.04
C VAL A 11 29.55 10.42 -25.90
N PHE A 12 30.12 11.18 -26.83
CA PHE A 12 29.82 12.60 -27.03
C PHE A 12 28.50 12.72 -27.80
N ILE A 13 27.52 13.38 -27.24
CA ILE A 13 26.32 13.83 -27.96
C ILE A 13 26.46 15.32 -28.23
N SER A 14 26.60 15.66 -29.52
CA SER A 14 26.62 17.01 -30.02
C SER A 14 25.19 17.56 -30.14
N ILE A 15 24.92 18.69 -29.51
CA ILE A 15 23.69 19.46 -29.64
C ILE A 15 23.81 20.33 -30.88
N ALA A 16 22.96 20.10 -31.87
CA ALA A 16 22.75 21.02 -33.00
C ALA A 16 21.49 21.85 -32.79
N LEU A 17 21.66 23.12 -32.56
CA LEU A 17 20.62 24.14 -32.46
C LEU A 17 20.19 24.54 -33.88
N VAL A 18 18.93 24.38 -34.27
CA VAL A 18 18.36 24.95 -35.49
C VAL A 18 17.25 25.94 -35.13
N ILE A 19 17.54 27.19 -35.36
CA ILE A 19 16.59 28.31 -35.34
C ILE A 19 15.98 28.41 -36.74
N LEU A 20 14.65 28.42 -36.88
CA LEU A 20 13.98 28.88 -38.08
C LEU A 20 12.72 29.70 -37.76
N THR A 21 12.75 30.88 -38.29
CA THR A 21 11.85 32.00 -38.20
C THR A 21 10.51 31.80 -38.94
N ALA A 22 9.53 32.52 -38.42
CA ALA A 22 8.16 32.67 -38.92
C ALA A 22 8.04 33.28 -40.32
N CYS A 23 6.94 32.93 -41.02
CA CYS A 23 6.15 33.85 -41.87
C CYS A 23 4.84 33.18 -42.33
N ALA A 24 3.69 33.68 -41.94
CA ALA A 24 2.43 33.62 -42.70
C ALA A 24 2.41 34.81 -43.67
N PRO A 25 1.55 34.94 -44.71
CA PRO A 25 0.10 34.80 -44.68
C PRO A 25 -0.63 34.44 -46.02
N ALA A 26 -1.97 34.44 -45.96
CA ALA A 26 -2.99 34.81 -46.96
C ALA A 26 -3.65 33.74 -47.83
N ALA A 27 -4.96 33.63 -47.66
CA ALA A 27 -5.94 33.20 -48.65
C ALA A 27 -6.14 34.30 -49.74
N PRO A 28 -6.75 34.11 -50.91
CA PRO A 28 -8.18 33.86 -51.07
C PRO A 28 -8.69 33.17 -52.40
N THR A 29 -9.99 32.89 -52.39
CA THR A 29 -11.03 33.09 -53.46
C THR A 29 -11.28 32.06 -54.54
N SER A 30 -12.54 31.59 -54.51
CA SER A 30 -13.60 31.52 -55.57
C SER A 30 -13.61 30.42 -56.62
N ALA A 31 -14.80 29.85 -56.71
CA ALA A 31 -15.36 28.92 -57.70
C ALA A 31 -15.42 29.53 -59.13
N PRO A 32 -15.79 28.75 -60.23
CA PRO A 32 -17.19 28.40 -60.50
C PRO A 32 -17.47 27.06 -61.19
N GLU A 33 -18.76 26.76 -61.18
CA GLU A 33 -19.69 25.77 -61.71
C GLU A 33 -19.45 25.03 -63.03
N GLY A 34 -19.86 23.75 -63.05
CA GLY A 34 -20.84 22.93 -63.78
C GLY A 34 -20.44 22.36 -65.14
N PRO A 35 -21.22 21.45 -65.82
CA PRO A 35 -22.43 20.72 -65.38
C PRO A 35 -22.45 19.18 -65.68
N GLN A 36 -23.36 18.46 -64.98
CA GLN A 36 -24.20 17.31 -65.31
C GLN A 36 -23.75 16.15 -66.22
N GLY A 37 -23.82 14.97 -65.65
CA GLY A 37 -24.02 13.71 -66.37
C GLY A 37 -24.72 12.68 -65.45
N GLN A 38 -26.00 12.39 -65.75
CA GLN A 38 -26.84 11.35 -65.10
C GLN A 38 -26.35 9.95 -65.42
N ALA A 39 -26.32 9.06 -64.40
CA ALA A 39 -26.36 7.65 -64.57
C ALA A 39 -27.15 7.01 -63.42
N THR A 40 -28.02 6.10 -63.76
CA THR A 40 -29.16 5.44 -63.16
C THR A 40 -28.83 4.64 -61.90
N GLU A 41 -29.68 4.79 -60.87
CA GLU A 41 -29.72 4.03 -59.62
C GLU A 41 -30.09 2.57 -59.82
N ALA A 42 -29.45 1.71 -58.98
CA ALA A 42 -29.96 0.41 -58.54
C ALA A 42 -30.27 0.48 -57.02
N PRO A 43 -31.30 -0.20 -56.51
CA PRO A 43 -31.86 0.09 -55.18
C PRO A 43 -30.95 -0.38 -54.05
N ALA A 44 -30.65 0.54 -53.12
CA ALA A 44 -29.92 0.28 -51.89
C ALA A 44 -30.79 -0.50 -50.90
N THR A 45 -30.24 -1.57 -50.36
CA THR A 45 -30.72 -2.25 -49.15
C THR A 45 -30.66 -1.30 -47.94
N ALA A 46 -31.79 -1.15 -47.25
CA ALA A 46 -31.88 -0.31 -46.04
C ALA A 46 -30.92 -0.81 -44.96
N PRO A 47 -30.23 0.06 -44.25
CA PRO A 47 -29.44 -0.32 -43.08
C PRO A 47 -30.36 -0.77 -41.93
N ALA A 48 -29.96 -1.87 -41.29
CA ALA A 48 -30.60 -2.33 -40.05
C ALA A 48 -30.56 -1.19 -39.01
N THR A 49 -31.72 -0.86 -38.49
CA THR A 49 -31.88 0.10 -37.39
C THR A 49 -31.19 -0.50 -36.17
N GLU A 50 -30.06 0.08 -35.76
CA GLU A 50 -29.49 -0.18 -34.45
C GLU A 50 -30.56 0.11 -33.37
N ALA A 51 -30.73 -0.87 -32.47
CA ALA A 51 -31.57 -0.66 -31.29
C ALA A 51 -31.02 0.53 -30.49
N PRO A 52 -31.87 1.42 -29.96
CA PRO A 52 -31.38 2.52 -29.14
C PRO A 52 -30.58 1.94 -27.97
N ALA A 53 -29.37 2.42 -27.76
CA ALA A 53 -28.61 2.17 -26.56
C ALA A 53 -29.50 2.47 -25.36
N ALA A 54 -29.56 1.54 -24.42
CA ALA A 54 -30.32 1.74 -23.18
C ALA A 54 -29.83 3.04 -22.54
N THR A 55 -30.71 4.01 -22.42
CA THR A 55 -30.41 5.26 -21.70
C THR A 55 -30.18 4.86 -20.25
N GLU A 56 -28.95 4.97 -19.77
CA GLU A 56 -28.63 4.73 -18.37
C GLU A 56 -29.49 5.63 -17.49
N ALA A 57 -30.03 5.06 -16.41
CA ALA A 57 -30.81 5.82 -15.45
C ALA A 57 -29.91 6.90 -14.82
N PRO A 58 -30.39 8.13 -14.64
CA PRO A 58 -29.61 9.16 -13.98
C PRO A 58 -29.19 8.70 -12.57
N ILE A 59 -27.94 8.98 -12.19
CA ILE A 59 -27.40 8.66 -10.88
C ILE A 59 -28.26 9.35 -9.83
N SER A 60 -28.91 8.56 -8.97
CA SER A 60 -29.66 9.09 -7.84
C SER A 60 -28.68 9.35 -6.69
N VAL A 61 -28.58 10.60 -6.26
CA VAL A 61 -27.70 11.00 -5.13
C VAL A 61 -28.08 10.25 -3.84
N GLU A 62 -29.35 9.90 -3.68
CA GLU A 62 -29.84 9.13 -2.52
C GLU A 62 -29.27 7.70 -2.44
N ASN A 63 -28.81 7.13 -3.55
CA ASN A 63 -28.29 5.76 -3.64
C ASN A 63 -26.81 5.71 -4.05
N THR A 64 -26.10 6.82 -3.88
CA THR A 64 -24.66 6.94 -4.17
C THR A 64 -23.89 7.26 -2.89
N LEU A 65 -22.82 6.54 -2.63
CA LEU A 65 -21.84 6.92 -1.63
C LEU A 65 -20.86 7.92 -2.25
N VAL A 66 -20.70 9.09 -1.62
CA VAL A 66 -19.73 10.10 -2.06
C VAL A 66 -18.56 10.12 -1.09
N VAL A 67 -17.39 9.77 -1.59
CA VAL A 67 -16.13 9.73 -0.83
C VAL A 67 -15.22 10.85 -1.35
N ALA A 68 -14.88 11.80 -0.50
CA ALA A 68 -13.95 12.87 -0.81
C ALA A 68 -12.55 12.52 -0.31
N GLY A 69 -11.56 12.52 -1.18
CA GLY A 69 -10.18 12.20 -0.84
C GLY A 69 -9.17 12.77 -1.82
N ASN A 70 -7.92 12.79 -1.43
CA ASN A 70 -6.83 13.02 -2.38
C ASN A 70 -6.54 11.70 -3.09
N ILE A 71 -6.72 11.64 -4.41
CA ILE A 71 -6.44 10.48 -5.26
C ILE A 71 -5.45 10.85 -6.39
N ASP A 72 -4.54 11.78 -6.14
CA ASP A 72 -3.50 12.18 -7.10
C ASP A 72 -2.47 11.08 -7.38
N ASP A 73 -2.36 10.10 -6.48
CA ASP A 73 -1.54 8.91 -6.62
C ASP A 73 -2.17 7.83 -7.51
N LEU A 74 -3.45 7.96 -7.92
CA LEU A 74 -4.10 6.99 -8.81
C LEU A 74 -3.54 7.10 -10.24
N ILE A 75 -2.76 6.11 -10.64
CA ILE A 75 -2.07 6.08 -11.94
C ILE A 75 -2.60 5.02 -12.89
N THR A 76 -3.28 3.99 -12.39
CA THR A 76 -3.82 2.88 -13.17
C THR A 76 -4.90 2.13 -12.40
N LEU A 77 -5.76 1.41 -13.12
CA LEU A 77 -6.72 0.45 -12.55
C LEU A 77 -6.31 -1.02 -12.80
N ASP A 78 -5.12 -1.22 -13.39
CA ASP A 78 -4.55 -2.54 -13.63
C ASP A 78 -4.01 -3.16 -12.33
N PRO A 79 -4.62 -4.25 -11.80
CA PRO A 79 -4.22 -4.83 -10.53
C PRO A 79 -2.79 -5.40 -10.54
N ALA A 80 -2.23 -5.72 -11.71
CA ALA A 80 -0.84 -6.16 -11.81
C ALA A 80 0.19 -5.02 -11.67
N VAL A 81 -0.27 -3.77 -11.65
CA VAL A 81 0.58 -2.57 -11.61
C VAL A 81 0.25 -1.67 -10.41
N VAL A 82 -1.02 -1.67 -9.98
CA VAL A 82 -1.49 -0.87 -8.82
C VAL A 82 -0.67 -1.17 -7.57
N TYR A 83 -0.14 -0.11 -6.96
CA TYR A 83 0.61 -0.20 -5.71
C TYR A 83 0.34 0.99 -4.76
N GLU A 84 -0.31 2.02 -5.27
CA GLU A 84 -0.67 3.24 -4.56
C GLU A 84 -1.99 3.06 -3.79
N TYR A 85 -2.15 3.76 -2.66
CA TYR A 85 -3.32 3.61 -1.77
C TYR A 85 -4.66 3.87 -2.46
N SER A 86 -4.77 4.92 -3.29
CA SER A 86 -6.02 5.21 -4.02
C SER A 86 -6.34 4.12 -5.04
N GLY A 87 -5.32 3.55 -5.68
CA GLY A 87 -5.47 2.43 -6.59
C GLY A 87 -5.94 1.17 -5.86
N ILE A 88 -5.35 0.86 -4.70
CA ILE A 88 -5.75 -0.26 -3.84
C ILE A 88 -7.21 -0.11 -3.39
N LEU A 89 -7.62 1.08 -2.92
CA LEU A 89 -9.00 1.37 -2.51
C LEU A 89 -10.01 1.06 -3.62
N ILE A 90 -9.73 1.47 -4.86
CA ILE A 90 -10.62 1.25 -5.99
C ILE A 90 -10.60 -0.22 -6.42
N THR A 91 -9.42 -0.78 -6.65
CA THR A 91 -9.27 -2.14 -7.20
C THR A 91 -9.77 -3.21 -6.24
N HIS A 92 -9.64 -3.03 -4.92
CA HIS A 92 -10.20 -3.93 -3.92
C HIS A 92 -11.72 -4.12 -4.07
N ASN A 93 -12.45 -3.07 -4.45
CA ASN A 93 -13.91 -3.12 -4.62
C ASN A 93 -14.36 -3.62 -6.00
N VAL A 94 -13.44 -3.66 -6.97
CA VAL A 94 -13.70 -4.00 -8.38
C VAL A 94 -13.27 -5.42 -8.72
N TYR A 95 -12.24 -5.91 -8.07
CA TYR A 95 -11.71 -7.27 -8.28
C TYR A 95 -11.93 -8.14 -7.03
N GLN A 96 -11.75 -9.43 -7.19
CA GLN A 96 -11.67 -10.40 -6.09
C GLN A 96 -10.35 -11.17 -6.19
N THR A 97 -9.86 -11.57 -5.04
CA THR A 97 -8.70 -12.43 -4.84
C THR A 97 -9.14 -13.83 -4.39
N LEU A 98 -8.25 -14.81 -4.38
CA LEU A 98 -8.57 -16.17 -3.90
C LEU A 98 -9.03 -16.18 -2.45
N VAL A 99 -8.36 -15.39 -1.61
CA VAL A 99 -8.65 -15.19 -0.19
C VAL A 99 -8.59 -13.70 0.13
N THR A 100 -9.27 -13.23 1.17
CA THR A 100 -9.38 -11.80 1.49
C THR A 100 -9.36 -11.53 2.98
N PHE A 101 -9.18 -10.28 3.37
CA PHE A 101 -9.59 -9.77 4.68
C PHE A 101 -10.95 -9.07 4.53
N VAL A 102 -11.70 -8.95 5.62
CA VAL A 102 -13.01 -8.30 5.64
C VAL A 102 -13.05 -7.24 6.75
N GLY A 103 -13.50 -6.05 6.40
CA GLY A 103 -13.54 -4.92 7.32
C GLY A 103 -12.14 -4.57 7.84
N SER A 104 -12.00 -4.37 9.13
CA SER A 104 -10.73 -4.03 9.78
C SER A 104 -9.93 -5.24 10.31
N ASP A 105 -10.43 -6.47 10.12
CA ASP A 105 -9.75 -7.69 10.59
C ASP A 105 -8.54 -8.01 9.70
N LEU A 106 -7.36 -8.10 10.29
CA LEU A 106 -6.11 -8.54 9.64
C LEU A 106 -5.59 -9.89 10.19
N GLN A 107 -6.30 -10.50 11.12
CA GLN A 107 -5.83 -11.74 11.76
C GLN A 107 -6.45 -12.99 11.12
N THR A 108 -7.61 -12.82 10.48
CA THR A 108 -8.37 -13.94 9.94
C THR A 108 -8.55 -13.81 8.43
N ILE A 109 -7.78 -14.58 7.68
CA ILE A 109 -7.97 -14.72 6.23
C ILE A 109 -9.30 -15.41 5.97
N LYS A 110 -10.13 -14.83 5.12
CA LYS A 110 -11.47 -15.31 4.74
C LYS A 110 -11.50 -15.83 3.31
N PRO A 111 -12.47 -16.70 2.98
CA PRO A 111 -12.79 -17.03 1.61
C PRO A 111 -13.03 -15.78 0.75
N GLY A 112 -12.45 -15.78 -0.47
CA GLY A 112 -12.72 -14.83 -1.54
C GLY A 112 -13.35 -15.56 -2.72
N LEU A 113 -12.61 -15.73 -3.82
CA LEU A 113 -13.02 -16.60 -4.94
C LEU A 113 -12.91 -18.09 -4.60
N ALA A 114 -12.05 -18.46 -3.64
CA ALA A 114 -11.92 -19.83 -3.17
C ALA A 114 -12.74 -20.06 -1.90
N ASP A 115 -13.51 -21.14 -1.85
CA ASP A 115 -14.25 -21.58 -0.66
C ASP A 115 -13.31 -22.15 0.42
N SER A 116 -12.22 -22.77 -0.02
CA SER A 116 -11.26 -23.43 0.86
C SER A 116 -9.89 -23.56 0.23
N TRP A 117 -8.89 -23.71 1.08
CA TRP A 117 -7.52 -24.01 0.67
C TRP A 117 -6.86 -24.97 1.65
N ASP A 118 -5.84 -25.67 1.16
CA ASP A 118 -4.99 -26.56 1.94
C ASP A 118 -3.53 -26.33 1.57
N THR A 119 -2.64 -26.46 2.54
CA THR A 119 -1.19 -26.31 2.38
C THR A 119 -0.51 -27.61 2.74
N GLN A 120 0.26 -28.17 1.83
CA GLN A 120 0.97 -29.44 2.00
C GLN A 120 2.46 -29.30 1.82
N ASP A 121 3.21 -30.07 2.61
CA ASP A 121 4.64 -30.28 2.40
C ASP A 121 4.83 -31.27 1.25
N ALA A 122 5.30 -30.80 0.10
CA ALA A 122 5.57 -31.59 -1.10
C ALA A 122 7.09 -31.85 -1.30
N GLY A 123 7.84 -32.00 -0.21
CA GLY A 123 9.28 -32.28 -0.24
C GLY A 123 10.11 -31.01 -0.46
N ASP A 124 10.59 -30.78 -1.67
CA ASP A 124 11.41 -29.60 -2.00
C ASP A 124 10.57 -28.31 -2.14
N ASN A 125 9.23 -28.43 -2.11
CA ASN A 125 8.28 -27.34 -2.28
C ASN A 125 7.14 -27.39 -1.25
N TRP A 126 6.43 -26.28 -1.12
CA TRP A 126 5.07 -26.23 -0.58
C TRP A 126 4.09 -26.31 -1.73
N GLU A 127 2.97 -26.99 -1.54
CA GLU A 127 1.85 -27.04 -2.47
C GLU A 127 0.59 -26.49 -1.80
N LEU A 128 0.04 -25.40 -2.35
CA LEU A 128 -1.20 -24.79 -1.89
C LEU A 128 -2.30 -25.10 -2.92
N THR A 129 -3.34 -25.80 -2.48
CA THR A 129 -4.49 -26.17 -3.30
C THR A 129 -5.69 -25.34 -2.93
N PHE A 130 -6.25 -24.59 -3.89
CA PHE A 130 -7.44 -23.74 -3.72
C PHE A 130 -8.63 -24.37 -4.47
N LYS A 131 -9.81 -24.38 -3.82
CA LYS A 131 -11.07 -24.77 -4.43
C LYS A 131 -11.93 -23.54 -4.64
N LEU A 132 -12.14 -23.17 -5.90
CA LEU A 132 -12.97 -22.03 -6.28
C LEU A 132 -14.44 -22.29 -5.97
N HIS A 133 -15.16 -21.25 -5.55
CA HIS A 133 -16.60 -21.32 -5.37
C HIS A 133 -17.29 -21.49 -6.73
N PRO A 134 -18.14 -22.52 -6.90
CA PRO A 134 -18.85 -22.76 -8.16
C PRO A 134 -19.81 -21.61 -8.51
N GLY A 135 -19.79 -21.18 -9.74
CA GLY A 135 -20.76 -20.19 -10.24
C GLY A 135 -20.35 -18.73 -10.06
N ASN A 136 -19.14 -18.44 -9.56
CA ASN A 136 -18.54 -17.10 -9.62
C ASN A 136 -18.51 -16.59 -11.07
N LYS A 137 -18.83 -15.28 -11.23
CA LYS A 137 -18.83 -14.62 -12.55
C LYS A 137 -18.10 -13.29 -12.47
N PHE A 138 -17.43 -12.96 -13.55
CA PHE A 138 -16.97 -11.60 -13.80
C PHE A 138 -18.13 -10.65 -14.12
N ALA A 139 -17.88 -9.36 -14.06
CA ALA A 139 -18.84 -8.33 -14.44
C ALA A 139 -19.33 -8.50 -15.91
N SER A 140 -18.50 -8.99 -16.79
CA SER A 140 -18.85 -9.37 -18.18
C SER A 140 -19.92 -10.47 -18.28
N GLY A 141 -20.11 -11.26 -17.20
CA GLY A 141 -20.95 -12.45 -17.16
C GLY A 141 -20.20 -13.75 -17.48
N ASN A 142 -18.93 -13.69 -17.86
CA ASN A 142 -18.08 -14.86 -18.03
C ASN A 142 -17.91 -15.58 -16.68
N PRO A 143 -17.85 -16.93 -16.65
CA PRO A 143 -17.54 -17.66 -15.43
C PRO A 143 -16.08 -17.41 -15.00
N VAL A 144 -15.85 -17.30 -13.71
CA VAL A 144 -14.50 -17.32 -13.12
C VAL A 144 -14.03 -18.78 -13.06
N THR A 145 -12.83 -19.05 -13.57
CA THR A 145 -12.25 -20.40 -13.62
C THR A 145 -10.81 -20.41 -13.12
N ALA A 146 -10.29 -21.59 -12.82
CA ALA A 146 -8.89 -21.79 -12.44
C ALA A 146 -7.91 -21.30 -13.53
N GLU A 147 -8.28 -21.34 -14.80
CA GLU A 147 -7.47 -20.81 -15.91
C GLU A 147 -7.35 -19.27 -15.84
N ASP A 148 -8.38 -18.57 -15.34
CA ASP A 148 -8.32 -17.12 -15.15
C ASP A 148 -7.34 -16.76 -14.02
N VAL A 149 -7.25 -17.58 -12.98
CA VAL A 149 -6.25 -17.42 -11.91
C VAL A 149 -4.84 -17.62 -12.46
N VAL A 150 -4.62 -18.71 -13.23
CA VAL A 150 -3.33 -18.98 -13.89
C VAL A 150 -2.93 -17.82 -14.80
N TYR A 151 -3.85 -17.33 -15.61
CA TYR A 151 -3.62 -16.18 -16.48
C TYR A 151 -3.23 -14.94 -15.68
N SER A 152 -4.02 -14.60 -14.65
CA SER A 152 -3.82 -13.40 -13.85
C SER A 152 -2.45 -13.40 -13.14
N PHE A 153 -2.07 -14.50 -12.52
CA PHE A 153 -0.80 -14.60 -11.80
C PHE A 153 0.41 -14.62 -12.74
N ASN A 154 0.31 -15.34 -13.85
CA ASN A 154 1.34 -15.31 -14.90
C ASN A 154 1.48 -13.92 -15.53
N ARG A 155 0.36 -13.18 -15.64
CA ARG A 155 0.35 -11.81 -16.10
C ARG A 155 1.13 -10.88 -15.17
N VAL A 156 0.96 -11.00 -13.85
CA VAL A 156 1.73 -10.24 -12.84
C VAL A 156 3.23 -10.49 -13.01
N VAL A 157 3.63 -11.76 -13.11
CA VAL A 157 5.05 -12.14 -13.31
C VAL A 157 5.60 -11.60 -14.64
N ALA A 158 4.80 -11.66 -15.72
CA ALA A 158 5.24 -11.22 -17.04
C ALA A 158 5.37 -9.70 -17.18
N ILE A 159 4.42 -8.93 -16.61
CA ILE A 159 4.45 -7.46 -16.61
C ILE A 159 5.55 -6.94 -15.71
N ASN A 160 5.78 -7.59 -14.58
CA ASN A 160 6.78 -7.21 -13.58
C ASN A 160 6.64 -5.74 -13.16
N GLY A 161 5.39 -5.32 -12.88
CA GLY A 161 5.07 -3.99 -12.36
C GLY A 161 5.49 -3.82 -10.90
N SER A 162 5.22 -2.64 -10.31
CA SER A 162 5.65 -2.30 -8.93
C SER A 162 5.31 -3.37 -7.89
N PRO A 163 4.10 -3.97 -7.83
CA PRO A 163 3.77 -4.95 -6.80
C PRO A 163 4.25 -6.38 -7.13
N ALA A 164 4.84 -6.63 -8.31
CA ALA A 164 5.18 -7.99 -8.75
C ALA A 164 6.21 -8.68 -7.84
N PHE A 165 7.06 -7.91 -7.13
CA PHE A 165 8.02 -8.47 -6.16
C PHE A 165 7.34 -9.30 -5.05
N LEU A 166 6.09 -9.03 -4.74
CA LEU A 166 5.31 -9.82 -3.79
C LEU A 166 5.14 -11.27 -4.27
N PHE A 167 5.05 -11.47 -5.58
CA PHE A 167 4.99 -12.80 -6.19
C PHE A 167 6.39 -13.35 -6.45
N THR A 168 7.29 -12.56 -7.05
CA THR A 168 8.59 -13.04 -7.51
C THR A 168 9.61 -13.17 -6.38
N ASP A 169 9.73 -12.16 -5.52
CA ASP A 169 10.79 -12.12 -4.52
C ASP A 169 10.31 -12.67 -3.17
N VAL A 170 9.08 -12.33 -2.74
CA VAL A 170 8.53 -12.83 -1.46
C VAL A 170 8.09 -14.28 -1.58
N ALA A 171 7.33 -14.64 -2.63
CA ALA A 171 6.77 -15.98 -2.81
C ALA A 171 7.61 -16.89 -3.73
N GLY A 172 8.56 -16.35 -4.47
CA GLY A 172 9.37 -17.12 -5.42
C GLY A 172 8.59 -17.69 -6.60
N LEU A 173 7.46 -17.05 -6.97
CA LEU A 173 6.62 -17.51 -8.09
C LEU A 173 7.30 -17.30 -9.44
N THR A 174 7.10 -18.27 -10.29
CA THR A 174 7.43 -18.25 -11.72
C THR A 174 6.18 -18.55 -12.54
N ALA A 175 6.25 -18.39 -13.84
CA ALA A 175 5.14 -18.75 -14.74
C ALA A 175 4.70 -20.24 -14.67
N GLU A 176 5.54 -21.11 -14.10
CA GLU A 176 5.23 -22.55 -13.95
C GLU A 176 4.64 -22.89 -12.57
N SER A 177 4.62 -21.94 -11.65
CA SER A 177 4.23 -22.15 -10.25
C SER A 177 2.72 -22.34 -10.07
N VAL A 178 1.88 -21.84 -10.98
CA VAL A 178 0.42 -21.84 -10.85
C VAL A 178 -0.20 -22.72 -11.92
N LYS A 179 -1.08 -23.65 -11.54
CA LYS A 179 -1.69 -24.62 -12.44
C LYS A 179 -3.19 -24.78 -12.17
N ALA A 180 -3.98 -24.79 -13.23
CA ALA A 180 -5.36 -25.26 -13.21
C ALA A 180 -5.37 -26.78 -13.34
N VAL A 181 -5.92 -27.49 -12.35
CA VAL A 181 -6.06 -28.94 -12.38
C VAL A 181 -7.39 -29.33 -13.03
N ASP A 182 -8.41 -28.56 -12.73
CA ASP A 182 -9.75 -28.58 -13.33
C ASP A 182 -10.32 -27.15 -13.26
N PRO A 183 -11.51 -26.86 -13.82
CA PRO A 183 -12.05 -25.51 -13.85
C PRO A 183 -12.23 -24.81 -12.48
N GLU A 184 -12.29 -25.59 -11.39
CA GLU A 184 -12.54 -25.11 -10.02
C GLU A 184 -11.35 -25.34 -9.08
N THR A 185 -10.22 -25.90 -9.56
CA THR A 185 -9.07 -26.23 -8.71
C THR A 185 -7.80 -25.60 -9.21
N VAL A 186 -7.20 -24.75 -8.36
CA VAL A 186 -5.90 -24.14 -8.60
C VAL A 186 -4.88 -24.74 -7.64
N VAL A 187 -3.71 -25.10 -8.16
CA VAL A 187 -2.55 -25.54 -7.37
C VAL A 187 -1.41 -24.54 -7.56
N ILE A 188 -0.88 -24.04 -6.45
CA ILE A 188 0.25 -23.12 -6.43
C ILE A 188 1.42 -23.78 -5.73
N THR A 189 2.57 -23.81 -6.39
CA THR A 189 3.80 -24.40 -5.86
C THR A 189 4.75 -23.30 -5.44
N LEU A 190 5.20 -23.30 -4.17
CA LEU A 190 6.19 -22.38 -3.63
C LEU A 190 7.49 -23.14 -3.30
N PRO A 191 8.67 -22.51 -3.47
CA PRO A 191 9.90 -23.07 -2.96
C PRO A 191 9.87 -23.15 -1.42
N LYS A 192 10.63 -24.08 -0.83
CA LYS A 192 10.72 -24.22 0.63
C LYS A 192 11.28 -23.00 1.37
N THR A 193 11.93 -22.11 0.67
CA THR A 193 12.43 -20.84 1.20
C THR A 193 11.34 -19.77 1.35
N ALA A 194 10.18 -19.95 0.73
CA ALA A 194 9.05 -19.04 0.87
C ALA A 194 8.11 -19.48 2.01
N SER A 195 7.56 -18.51 2.73
CA SER A 195 6.57 -18.74 3.79
C SER A 195 5.17 -18.93 3.20
N PRO A 196 4.51 -20.09 3.41
CA PRO A 196 3.11 -20.26 2.98
C PRO A 196 2.15 -19.26 3.65
N SER A 197 2.39 -18.92 4.92
CA SER A 197 1.56 -17.95 5.66
C SER A 197 1.71 -16.54 5.12
N ALA A 198 2.94 -16.09 4.84
CA ALA A 198 3.19 -14.80 4.22
C ALA A 198 2.57 -14.73 2.82
N PHE A 199 2.66 -15.82 2.05
CA PHE A 199 2.02 -15.88 0.73
C PHE A 199 0.50 -15.83 0.80
N LEU A 200 -0.14 -16.48 1.77
CA LEU A 200 -1.59 -16.34 1.99
C LEU A 200 -1.98 -14.89 2.29
N ALA A 201 -1.15 -14.14 3.04
CA ALA A 201 -1.37 -12.71 3.26
C ALA A 201 -1.15 -11.91 1.97
N VAL A 202 -0.14 -12.22 1.16
CA VAL A 202 0.05 -11.62 -0.17
C VAL A 202 -1.16 -11.86 -1.08
N LEU A 203 -1.78 -13.04 -1.02
CA LEU A 203 -2.98 -13.36 -1.81
C LEU A 203 -4.22 -12.54 -1.43
N THR A 204 -4.20 -11.79 -0.33
CA THR A 204 -5.27 -10.83 0.01
C THR A 204 -5.04 -9.45 -0.63
N ASN A 205 -3.83 -9.18 -1.13
CA ASN A 205 -3.47 -7.91 -1.76
C ASN A 205 -4.00 -7.84 -3.21
N THR A 206 -4.24 -6.64 -3.69
CA THR A 206 -4.78 -6.38 -5.03
C THR A 206 -3.93 -6.93 -6.17
N VAL A 207 -2.62 -7.13 -5.98
CA VAL A 207 -1.74 -7.81 -6.96
C VAL A 207 -2.23 -9.23 -7.29
N ALA A 208 -2.89 -9.90 -6.34
CA ALA A 208 -3.46 -11.23 -6.51
C ALA A 208 -4.89 -11.24 -7.08
N SER A 209 -5.38 -10.10 -7.55
CA SER A 209 -6.70 -9.99 -8.19
C SER A 209 -6.81 -10.87 -9.43
N VAL A 210 -7.94 -11.53 -9.55
CA VAL A 210 -8.24 -12.36 -10.72
C VAL A 210 -8.99 -11.52 -11.75
N VAL A 211 -8.47 -11.47 -12.98
CA VAL A 211 -9.06 -10.75 -14.11
C VAL A 211 -9.75 -11.71 -15.08
N ASP A 212 -10.79 -11.24 -15.75
CA ASP A 212 -11.42 -11.96 -16.88
C ASP A 212 -10.42 -12.09 -18.03
N SER A 213 -9.80 -13.26 -18.14
CA SER A 213 -8.75 -13.53 -19.12
C SER A 213 -9.23 -13.33 -20.56
N LYS A 214 -10.50 -13.63 -20.84
CA LYS A 214 -11.08 -13.51 -22.19
C LYS A 214 -11.26 -12.05 -22.57
N GLU A 215 -11.73 -11.23 -21.64
CA GLU A 215 -11.91 -9.80 -21.85
C GLU A 215 -10.56 -9.10 -22.01
N VAL A 216 -9.61 -9.37 -21.12
CA VAL A 216 -8.27 -8.77 -21.19
C VAL A 216 -7.53 -9.17 -22.46
N MET A 217 -7.55 -10.46 -22.85
CA MET A 217 -6.92 -10.93 -24.10
C MET A 217 -7.58 -10.35 -25.35
N ALA A 218 -8.89 -10.05 -25.32
CA ALA A 218 -9.58 -9.41 -26.44
C ALA A 218 -9.10 -7.97 -26.68
N HIS A 219 -8.57 -7.32 -25.67
CA HIS A 219 -8.05 -5.94 -25.70
C HIS A 219 -6.51 -5.87 -25.68
N GLU A 220 -5.82 -7.01 -25.69
CA GLU A 220 -4.37 -7.04 -25.72
C GLU A 220 -3.82 -6.43 -27.02
N THR A 221 -2.81 -5.58 -26.89
CA THR A 221 -2.17 -4.93 -28.03
C THR A 221 -0.65 -5.07 -27.96
N GLY A 222 -0.07 -5.71 -28.98
CA GLY A 222 1.39 -5.78 -29.13
C GLY A 222 2.13 -6.57 -28.05
N GLY A 223 1.46 -7.46 -27.34
CA GLY A 223 2.05 -8.29 -26.26
C GLY A 223 2.13 -7.56 -24.93
N ASP A 224 1.27 -6.54 -24.70
CA ASP A 224 1.22 -5.76 -23.45
C ASP A 224 0.43 -6.45 -22.34
N ASN A 225 -0.04 -7.68 -22.54
CA ASN A 225 -0.90 -8.41 -21.62
C ASN A 225 -2.15 -7.61 -21.19
N GLY A 226 -2.68 -6.74 -22.07
CA GLY A 226 -3.85 -5.90 -21.84
C GLY A 226 -3.65 -4.73 -20.88
N SER A 227 -2.40 -4.38 -20.53
CA SER A 227 -2.10 -3.30 -19.57
C SER A 227 -2.56 -1.93 -20.06
N ALA A 228 -2.47 -1.66 -21.37
CA ALA A 228 -2.92 -0.39 -21.93
C ALA A 228 -4.44 -0.20 -21.79
N TRP A 229 -5.22 -1.29 -21.90
CA TRP A 229 -6.66 -1.25 -21.72
C TRP A 229 -7.06 -1.20 -20.24
N LEU A 230 -6.43 -2.01 -19.39
CA LEU A 230 -6.68 -2.00 -17.95
C LEU A 230 -6.18 -0.74 -17.23
N LEU A 231 -5.47 0.15 -17.92
CA LEU A 231 -5.05 1.42 -17.35
C LEU A 231 -6.25 2.20 -16.79
N ASP A 232 -7.38 2.23 -17.51
CA ASP A 232 -8.59 2.99 -17.16
C ASP A 232 -9.89 2.17 -17.29
N HIS A 233 -9.79 0.85 -17.54
CA HIS A 233 -10.90 -0.10 -17.55
C HIS A 233 -10.73 -1.17 -16.47
N SER A 234 -11.80 -1.93 -16.23
CA SER A 234 -11.77 -3.04 -15.28
C SER A 234 -12.35 -4.33 -15.88
N ALA A 235 -11.79 -5.46 -15.46
CA ALA A 235 -12.23 -6.80 -15.86
C ALA A 235 -12.37 -7.71 -14.62
N GLY A 236 -12.97 -7.20 -13.56
CA GLY A 236 -13.07 -7.88 -12.27
C GLY A 236 -14.39 -8.60 -12.04
N SER A 237 -14.45 -9.27 -10.88
CA SER A 237 -15.63 -9.95 -10.36
C SER A 237 -16.11 -9.35 -9.04
N GLY A 238 -15.56 -8.20 -8.61
CA GLY A 238 -15.86 -7.54 -7.35
C GLY A 238 -17.28 -7.01 -7.25
N ALA A 239 -17.61 -6.43 -6.10
CA ALA A 239 -18.94 -5.91 -5.79
C ALA A 239 -19.34 -4.72 -6.68
N TYR A 240 -18.36 -4.02 -7.23
CA TYR A 240 -18.54 -2.90 -8.13
C TYR A 240 -17.73 -3.09 -9.42
N VAL A 241 -18.08 -2.29 -10.43
CA VAL A 241 -17.36 -2.14 -11.69
C VAL A 241 -17.02 -0.68 -11.90
N VAL A 242 -15.93 -0.37 -12.56
CA VAL A 242 -15.60 1.00 -12.94
C VAL A 242 -16.55 1.43 -14.07
N ASP A 243 -17.33 2.48 -13.83
CA ASP A 243 -18.13 3.14 -14.86
C ASP A 243 -17.25 4.09 -15.67
N HIS A 244 -16.53 4.97 -14.96
CA HIS A 244 -15.50 5.81 -15.56
C HIS A 244 -14.49 6.30 -14.52
N TRP A 245 -13.32 6.65 -15.01
CA TRP A 245 -12.29 7.39 -14.30
C TRP A 245 -11.94 8.65 -15.08
N SER A 246 -12.24 9.81 -14.48
CA SER A 246 -11.80 11.11 -14.97
C SER A 246 -10.58 11.54 -14.16
N LYS A 247 -9.39 11.44 -14.75
CA LYS A 247 -8.14 11.70 -14.04
C LYS A 247 -8.17 13.07 -13.35
N ASP A 248 -7.67 13.13 -12.11
CA ASP A 248 -7.63 14.33 -11.27
C ASP A 248 -9.02 14.94 -10.98
N VAL A 249 -10.10 14.20 -11.22
CA VAL A 249 -11.49 14.62 -10.96
C VAL A 249 -12.23 13.61 -10.10
N GLU A 250 -12.44 12.37 -10.60
CA GLU A 250 -13.25 11.37 -9.90
C GLU A 250 -13.12 9.97 -10.50
N VAL A 251 -13.51 8.97 -9.70
CA VAL A 251 -13.81 7.60 -10.14
C VAL A 251 -15.23 7.28 -9.76
N LEU A 252 -16.06 6.89 -10.73
CA LEU A 252 -17.41 6.39 -10.49
C LEU A 252 -17.44 4.86 -10.60
N LEU A 253 -17.93 4.23 -9.57
CA LEU A 253 -18.18 2.79 -9.52
C LEU A 253 -19.69 2.52 -9.53
N ARG A 254 -20.13 1.45 -10.24
CA ARG A 254 -21.50 0.95 -10.23
C ARG A 254 -21.55 -0.46 -9.64
N ALA A 255 -22.64 -0.76 -8.93
CA ALA A 255 -22.85 -2.10 -8.38
C ALA A 255 -22.83 -3.16 -9.49
N ASN A 256 -22.09 -4.25 -9.25
CA ASN A 256 -21.97 -5.38 -10.17
C ASN A 256 -23.14 -6.36 -9.96
N PRO A 257 -24.07 -6.50 -10.93
CA PRO A 257 -25.20 -7.42 -10.79
C PRO A 257 -24.78 -8.91 -10.78
N ASN A 258 -23.56 -9.21 -11.21
CA ASN A 258 -23.00 -10.56 -11.26
C ASN A 258 -22.16 -10.92 -10.02
N PHE A 259 -22.02 -9.99 -9.05
CA PHE A 259 -21.27 -10.24 -7.82
C PHE A 259 -21.88 -11.40 -7.03
N ASN A 260 -21.07 -12.36 -6.63
CA ASN A 260 -21.52 -13.59 -5.96
C ASN A 260 -21.63 -13.44 -4.42
N GLY A 261 -21.28 -12.29 -3.86
CA GLY A 261 -21.49 -11.96 -2.43
C GLY A 261 -22.84 -11.29 -2.17
N ASP A 262 -22.98 -10.74 -0.98
CA ASP A 262 -24.11 -9.90 -0.63
C ASP A 262 -24.14 -8.67 -1.55
N GLN A 263 -25.25 -8.47 -2.26
CA GLN A 263 -25.37 -7.37 -3.21
C GLN A 263 -25.24 -6.02 -2.47
N PRO A 264 -24.47 -5.06 -3.01
CA PRO A 264 -24.34 -3.75 -2.43
C PRO A 264 -25.70 -3.06 -2.24
N ALA A 265 -25.90 -2.45 -1.09
CA ALA A 265 -27.10 -1.64 -0.84
C ALA A 265 -27.10 -0.35 -1.65
N LEU A 266 -25.91 0.16 -1.99
CA LEU A 266 -25.70 1.38 -2.77
C LEU A 266 -25.42 1.03 -4.23
N SER A 267 -26.16 1.66 -5.14
CA SER A 267 -26.01 1.41 -6.58
C SER A 267 -24.72 1.97 -7.16
N SER A 268 -24.10 2.93 -6.48
CA SER A 268 -22.90 3.62 -6.98
C SER A 268 -22.01 4.10 -5.83
N VAL A 269 -20.72 4.22 -6.11
CA VAL A 269 -19.75 4.91 -5.27
C VAL A 269 -19.00 5.93 -6.13
N LEU A 270 -19.03 7.19 -5.71
CA LEU A 270 -18.29 8.28 -6.33
C LEU A 270 -17.10 8.62 -5.43
N VAL A 271 -15.90 8.35 -5.89
CA VAL A 271 -14.67 8.78 -5.21
C VAL A 271 -14.18 10.05 -5.90
N SER A 272 -14.38 11.19 -5.24
CA SER A 272 -14.04 12.51 -5.77
C SER A 272 -12.64 12.93 -5.38
N HIS A 273 -11.87 13.44 -6.33
CA HIS A 273 -10.56 14.03 -6.07
C HIS A 273 -10.70 15.40 -5.41
N VAL A 274 -10.42 15.45 -4.12
CA VAL A 274 -10.47 16.67 -3.30
C VAL A 274 -9.16 16.76 -2.51
N PRO A 275 -8.07 17.27 -3.09
CA PRO A 275 -6.73 17.21 -2.48
C PRO A 275 -6.62 17.99 -1.18
N GLU A 276 -7.35 19.11 -1.06
CA GLU A 276 -7.27 19.98 0.10
C GLU A 276 -8.21 19.51 1.22
N SER A 277 -7.68 19.12 2.37
CA SER A 277 -8.47 18.64 3.52
C SER A 277 -9.55 19.63 3.99
N ALA A 278 -9.30 20.94 3.87
CA ALA A 278 -10.28 21.97 4.19
C ALA A 278 -11.52 21.93 3.27
N ASN A 279 -11.33 21.58 1.98
CA ASN A 279 -12.41 21.40 1.04
C ASN A 279 -13.19 20.10 1.32
N GLN A 280 -12.48 19.01 1.70
CA GLN A 280 -13.12 17.77 2.16
C GLN A 280 -14.01 18.02 3.37
N LEU A 281 -13.50 18.76 4.37
CA LEU A 281 -14.29 19.14 5.56
C LEU A 281 -15.55 19.94 5.18
N THR A 282 -15.41 20.91 4.27
CA THR A 282 -16.52 21.74 3.81
C THR A 282 -17.60 20.91 3.12
N GLN A 283 -17.21 19.99 2.22
CA GLN A 283 -18.14 19.09 1.52
C GLN A 283 -18.85 18.13 2.50
N LEU A 284 -18.10 17.58 3.46
CA LEU A 284 -18.67 16.70 4.50
C LEU A 284 -19.73 17.43 5.33
N GLN A 285 -19.43 18.66 5.78
CA GLN A 285 -20.34 19.48 6.58
C GLN A 285 -21.58 19.95 5.79
N ALA A 286 -21.41 20.22 4.48
CA ALA A 286 -22.52 20.60 3.60
C ALA A 286 -23.42 19.40 3.23
N GLY A 287 -22.92 18.17 3.36
CA GLY A 287 -23.59 16.95 2.93
C GLY A 287 -23.36 16.60 1.45
N ASP A 288 -22.39 17.25 0.82
CA ASP A 288 -21.95 16.96 -0.55
C ASP A 288 -21.04 15.73 -0.59
N ALA A 289 -20.34 15.41 0.52
CA ALA A 289 -19.61 14.18 0.73
C ALA A 289 -20.15 13.41 1.93
N ASP A 290 -20.13 12.09 1.86
CA ASP A 290 -20.52 11.16 2.92
C ASP A 290 -19.32 10.78 3.81
N ILE A 291 -18.15 10.66 3.20
CA ILE A 291 -16.88 10.30 3.85
C ILE A 291 -15.79 11.25 3.37
N ALA A 292 -14.95 11.73 4.28
CA ALA A 292 -13.72 12.47 4.02
C ALA A 292 -12.52 11.68 4.53
N LEU A 293 -11.57 11.37 3.65
CA LEU A 293 -10.45 10.44 3.91
C LEU A 293 -9.21 11.10 4.52
N ASN A 294 -9.00 12.41 4.32
CA ASN A 294 -7.73 13.06 4.62
C ASN A 294 -7.89 14.29 5.55
N LEU A 295 -8.76 14.21 6.56
CA LEU A 295 -8.91 15.29 7.53
C LEU A 295 -7.78 15.28 8.56
N THR A 296 -7.37 16.48 8.99
CA THR A 296 -6.43 16.60 10.11
C THR A 296 -7.13 16.40 11.45
N ALA A 297 -6.36 16.09 12.49
CA ALA A 297 -6.88 15.96 13.85
C ALA A 297 -7.62 17.22 14.33
N GLU A 298 -7.11 18.41 13.99
CA GLU A 298 -7.75 19.70 14.31
C GLU A 298 -9.09 19.85 13.62
N GLN A 299 -9.18 19.49 12.34
CA GLN A 299 -10.42 19.52 11.56
C GLN A 299 -11.45 18.55 12.13
N LEU A 300 -11.04 17.32 12.47
CA LEU A 300 -11.91 16.33 13.10
C LEU A 300 -12.46 16.80 14.44
N ALA A 301 -11.69 17.53 15.24
CA ALA A 301 -12.17 18.11 16.49
C ALA A 301 -13.26 19.17 16.29
N THR A 302 -13.42 19.72 15.09
CA THR A 302 -14.49 20.68 14.76
C THR A 302 -15.79 20.02 14.30
N LEU A 303 -15.76 18.71 13.99
CA LEU A 303 -16.93 17.98 13.51
C LEU A 303 -18.01 17.95 14.59
N SER A 304 -19.24 18.24 14.18
CA SER A 304 -20.42 18.23 15.04
C SER A 304 -21.70 18.09 14.20
N GLY A 305 -22.82 17.82 14.85
CA GLY A 305 -24.12 17.69 14.17
C GLY A 305 -24.22 16.40 13.36
N ASP A 306 -24.26 16.49 12.03
CA ASP A 306 -24.54 15.37 11.13
C ASP A 306 -23.30 14.56 10.71
N ALA A 307 -22.11 14.91 11.20
CA ALA A 307 -20.88 14.20 10.92
C ALA A 307 -20.07 13.93 12.20
N THR A 308 -19.36 12.82 12.21
CA THR A 308 -18.52 12.38 13.33
C THR A 308 -17.12 12.01 12.83
N SER A 309 -16.16 11.99 13.76
CA SER A 309 -14.82 11.46 13.51
C SER A 309 -14.79 9.96 13.73
N LEU A 310 -14.12 9.24 12.83
CA LEU A 310 -13.77 7.84 13.00
C LEU A 310 -12.25 7.69 12.95
N LYS A 311 -11.72 6.76 13.76
CA LYS A 311 -10.32 6.36 13.75
C LYS A 311 -10.22 4.91 13.29
N GLY A 312 -9.31 4.67 12.36
CA GLY A 312 -8.87 3.34 11.96
C GLY A 312 -7.42 3.10 12.35
N GLU A 313 -6.97 1.89 12.21
CA GLU A 313 -5.55 1.56 12.35
C GLU A 313 -4.77 1.97 11.10
N ASP A 314 -3.51 2.38 11.30
CA ASP A 314 -2.53 2.63 10.25
C ASP A 314 -1.27 1.83 10.61
N LEU A 315 -0.83 0.94 9.73
CA LEU A 315 0.27 0.01 10.05
C LEU A 315 1.67 0.62 9.98
N ARG A 316 1.78 1.92 9.71
CA ARG A 316 3.09 2.57 9.68
C ARG A 316 3.65 2.71 11.10
N LEU A 317 4.89 2.26 11.28
CA LEU A 317 5.64 2.45 12.51
C LEU A 317 6.61 3.63 12.32
N PHE A 318 6.48 4.65 13.14
CA PHE A 318 7.45 5.74 13.19
C PHE A 318 8.59 5.34 14.11
N TYR A 319 9.81 5.45 13.60
CA TYR A 319 10.98 4.98 14.32
C TYR A 319 12.21 5.85 14.07
N LEU A 320 13.13 5.80 15.03
CA LEU A 320 14.48 6.30 14.92
C LEU A 320 15.41 5.14 14.61
N GLY A 321 16.13 5.21 13.51
CA GLY A 321 17.25 4.33 13.20
C GLY A 321 18.55 4.88 13.79
N MET A 322 19.37 3.99 14.36
CA MET A 322 20.63 4.31 15.05
C MET A 322 21.75 3.47 14.43
N ASN A 323 22.64 4.08 13.63
CA ASN A 323 23.66 3.34 12.90
C ASN A 323 24.79 2.85 13.82
N VAL A 324 24.87 1.53 14.02
CA VAL A 324 25.87 0.93 14.94
C VAL A 324 27.32 1.05 14.47
N ALA A 325 27.55 1.39 13.20
CA ALA A 325 28.90 1.68 12.72
C ALA A 325 29.39 3.09 13.07
N LYS A 326 28.57 3.92 13.74
CA LYS A 326 28.86 5.30 14.12
C LYS A 326 29.01 5.39 15.65
N PRO A 327 30.23 5.41 16.21
CA PRO A 327 30.40 5.62 17.66
C PRO A 327 29.79 6.94 18.14
N PRO A 328 29.13 6.97 19.32
CA PRO A 328 29.06 5.89 20.31
C PRO A 328 27.87 4.94 20.16
N LEU A 329 27.16 4.92 19.01
CA LEU A 329 26.01 4.07 18.76
C LEU A 329 26.34 2.56 18.61
N ASP A 330 27.64 2.22 18.53
CA ASP A 330 28.15 0.85 18.61
C ASP A 330 27.86 0.20 19.97
N LYS A 331 27.73 1.01 21.04
CA LYS A 331 27.42 0.54 22.39
C LYS A 331 25.90 0.39 22.56
N VAL A 332 25.45 -0.79 22.97
CA VAL A 332 24.02 -1.04 23.22
C VAL A 332 23.48 -0.14 24.35
N GLU A 333 24.30 0.14 25.35
CA GLU A 333 23.95 1.01 26.48
C GLU A 333 23.63 2.44 26.03
N VAL A 334 24.32 2.97 25.03
CA VAL A 334 24.03 4.30 24.48
C VAL A 334 22.71 4.30 23.72
N ARG A 335 22.44 3.25 22.94
CA ARG A 335 21.16 3.10 22.23
C ARG A 335 20.00 2.93 23.22
N GLU A 336 20.22 2.21 24.31
CA GLU A 336 19.22 2.05 25.37
C GLU A 336 18.99 3.36 26.12
N ALA A 337 20.05 4.12 26.42
CA ALA A 337 19.93 5.45 27.04
C ALA A 337 19.14 6.43 26.16
N LEU A 338 19.35 6.39 24.83
CA LEU A 338 18.55 7.16 23.88
C LEU A 338 17.06 6.79 23.95
N ARG A 339 16.72 5.49 24.03
CA ARG A 339 15.33 5.01 24.17
C ARG A 339 14.71 5.41 25.51
N MET A 340 15.45 5.26 26.61
CA MET A 340 14.99 5.60 27.97
C MET A 340 14.75 7.09 28.18
N ALA A 341 15.45 7.96 27.46
CA ALA A 341 15.27 9.40 27.59
C ALA A 341 14.01 9.92 26.88
N ILE A 342 13.43 9.16 25.95
CA ILE A 342 12.27 9.58 25.14
C ILE A 342 10.98 9.60 25.98
N ASP A 343 10.26 10.72 25.93
CA ASP A 343 8.90 10.84 26.44
C ASP A 343 7.86 10.40 25.39
N TYR A 344 7.66 9.08 25.29
CA TYR A 344 6.71 8.48 24.36
C TYR A 344 5.27 8.91 24.60
N ASP A 345 4.89 9.09 25.88
CA ASP A 345 3.53 9.50 26.23
C ASP A 345 3.27 10.96 25.85
N GLY A 346 4.27 11.85 26.00
CA GLY A 346 4.20 13.23 25.50
C GLY A 346 4.12 13.30 23.96
N ILE A 347 4.81 12.40 23.24
CA ILE A 347 4.66 12.31 21.78
C ILE A 347 3.21 11.97 21.42
N VAL A 348 2.64 10.92 22.01
CA VAL A 348 1.29 10.43 21.63
C VAL A 348 0.19 11.40 22.10
N ASN A 349 0.25 11.86 23.36
CA ASN A 349 -0.86 12.60 23.96
C ASN A 349 -0.79 14.10 23.65
N ASP A 350 0.41 14.71 23.71
CA ASP A 350 0.57 16.14 23.55
C ASP A 350 0.85 16.52 22.10
N LEU A 351 1.89 15.95 21.47
CA LEU A 351 2.27 16.29 20.11
C LEU A 351 1.25 15.80 19.09
N LEU A 352 0.74 14.57 19.24
CA LEU A 352 -0.20 13.91 18.31
C LEU A 352 -1.66 14.00 18.78
N SER A 353 -1.93 14.70 19.90
CA SER A 353 -3.28 14.93 20.44
C SER A 353 -4.09 13.63 20.61
N GLY A 354 -3.45 12.53 21.00
CA GLY A 354 -4.07 11.22 21.17
C GLY A 354 -4.51 10.54 19.88
N ASN A 355 -3.97 10.93 18.72
CA ASN A 355 -4.27 10.33 17.43
C ASN A 355 -3.16 9.35 16.98
N ALA A 356 -2.54 8.69 17.91
CA ALA A 356 -1.57 7.64 17.72
C ALA A 356 -1.61 6.67 18.89
N GLN A 357 -0.98 5.52 18.72
CA GLN A 357 -0.73 4.54 19.77
C GLN A 357 0.77 4.52 20.11
N LYS A 358 1.10 4.42 21.39
CA LYS A 358 2.46 4.11 21.81
C LYS A 358 2.74 2.66 21.47
N VAL A 359 3.58 2.43 20.47
CA VAL A 359 3.99 1.11 20.02
C VAL A 359 5.49 0.99 20.12
N GLN A 360 5.96 -0.03 20.85
CA GLN A 360 7.36 -0.37 21.00
C GLN A 360 7.57 -1.82 20.51
N SER A 361 7.21 -2.04 19.26
CA SER A 361 7.24 -3.31 18.55
C SER A 361 7.61 -3.06 17.10
N ILE A 362 8.41 -3.94 16.50
CA ILE A 362 8.68 -3.91 15.07
C ILE A 362 7.52 -4.46 14.24
N ILE A 363 6.53 -5.06 14.88
CA ILE A 363 5.29 -5.53 14.26
C ILE A 363 4.16 -4.61 14.69
N PRO A 364 3.45 -3.91 13.77
CA PRO A 364 2.38 -2.99 14.12
C PRO A 364 1.12 -3.70 14.64
N SER A 365 0.32 -2.98 15.44
CA SER A 365 -1.03 -3.42 15.83
C SER A 365 -2.02 -3.18 14.67
N PRO A 366 -3.00 -4.05 14.39
CA PRO A 366 -3.32 -5.32 15.06
C PRO A 366 -2.72 -6.56 14.35
N MET A 367 -1.59 -6.41 13.68
CA MET A 367 -0.99 -7.51 12.91
C MET A 367 -0.69 -8.71 13.80
N PHE A 368 -0.83 -9.92 13.26
CA PHE A 368 -0.43 -11.16 13.91
C PHE A 368 0.99 -11.06 14.48
N GLY A 369 1.23 -11.60 15.65
CA GLY A 369 2.54 -11.57 16.31
C GLY A 369 2.93 -10.21 16.92
N HIS A 370 2.05 -9.18 16.87
CA HIS A 370 2.28 -7.92 17.57
C HIS A 370 2.53 -8.15 19.06
N ASN A 371 3.59 -7.53 19.60
CA ASN A 371 3.85 -7.49 21.04
C ASN A 371 3.35 -6.15 21.60
N SER A 372 2.36 -6.21 22.49
CA SER A 372 1.78 -5.02 23.15
C SER A 372 2.63 -4.48 24.31
N ASP A 373 3.73 -5.15 24.66
CA ASP A 373 4.62 -4.70 25.69
C ASP A 373 5.31 -3.40 25.26
N ALA A 374 5.40 -2.46 26.19
CA ALA A 374 6.07 -1.19 25.99
C ALA A 374 7.18 -1.02 27.03
N PRO A 375 8.36 -1.63 26.77
CA PRO A 375 9.42 -1.76 27.78
C PRO A 375 10.03 -0.42 28.19
N PHE A 376 9.96 0.60 27.33
CA PHE A 376 10.57 1.90 27.60
C PHE A 376 9.54 2.91 28.06
N GLN A 377 9.85 3.57 29.17
CA GLN A 377 9.20 4.78 29.66
C GLN A 377 10.28 5.83 29.88
N GLN A 378 9.92 7.10 29.88
CA GLN A 378 10.91 8.14 30.12
C GLN A 378 11.54 7.97 31.49
N ASP A 379 12.86 7.73 31.50
CA ASP A 379 13.71 7.68 32.70
C ASP A 379 15.03 8.39 32.39
N VAL A 380 15.02 9.71 32.57
CA VAL A 380 16.18 10.58 32.30
C VAL A 380 17.36 10.26 33.22
N GLU A 381 17.11 9.96 34.49
CA GLU A 381 18.18 9.64 35.45
C GLU A 381 18.76 8.25 35.20
N GLY A 382 17.92 7.26 34.83
CA GLY A 382 18.36 5.95 34.37
C GLY A 382 19.23 6.04 33.11
N ALA A 383 18.84 6.88 32.16
CA ALA A 383 19.62 7.10 30.93
C ALA A 383 21.01 7.68 31.23
N LYS A 384 21.11 8.67 32.13
CA LYS A 384 22.41 9.23 32.60
C LYS A 384 23.27 8.16 33.27
N ALA A 385 22.68 7.40 34.17
CA ALA A 385 23.39 6.33 34.89
C ALA A 385 23.94 5.27 33.93
N LEU A 386 23.16 4.94 32.88
CA LEU A 386 23.58 3.96 31.87
C LEU A 386 24.75 4.49 31.02
N LEU A 387 24.73 5.77 30.63
CA LEU A 387 25.85 6.41 29.92
C LEU A 387 27.13 6.45 30.79
N GLU A 388 27.02 6.76 32.08
CA GLU A 388 28.16 6.72 33.02
C GLU A 388 28.73 5.30 33.13
N GLN A 389 27.89 4.29 33.25
CA GLN A 389 28.28 2.87 33.29
C GLN A 389 28.99 2.46 32.00
N ALA A 390 28.51 2.92 30.85
CA ALA A 390 29.12 2.68 29.55
C ALA A 390 30.45 3.43 29.33
N GLY A 391 30.80 4.36 30.27
CA GLY A 391 31.99 5.21 30.18
C GLY A 391 31.89 6.23 29.05
N VAL A 392 30.68 6.75 28.77
CA VAL A 392 30.39 7.73 27.72
C VAL A 392 29.92 9.01 28.39
N SER A 393 30.73 10.07 28.30
CA SER A 393 30.44 11.38 28.93
C SER A 393 29.87 12.41 27.96
N ASP A 394 30.17 12.26 26.67
CA ASP A 394 29.80 13.23 25.64
C ASP A 394 29.15 12.49 24.45
N VAL A 395 27.83 12.47 24.45
CA VAL A 395 27.04 12.00 23.29
C VAL A 395 26.73 13.20 22.40
N SER A 396 27.29 13.23 21.20
CA SER A 396 27.04 14.28 20.22
C SER A 396 26.78 13.60 18.86
N LEU A 397 25.57 13.72 18.34
CA LEU A 397 25.07 12.99 17.15
C LEU A 397 24.35 13.95 16.19
N GLU A 398 24.34 13.60 14.90
CA GLU A 398 23.51 14.24 13.86
C GLU A 398 22.29 13.36 13.57
N MET A 399 21.10 13.96 13.58
CA MET A 399 19.85 13.31 13.20
C MET A 399 19.35 13.87 11.88
N LEU A 400 19.26 13.00 10.86
CA LEU A 400 18.61 13.32 9.58
C LEU A 400 17.09 13.19 9.72
N ILE A 401 16.38 14.21 9.26
CA ILE A 401 14.92 14.20 9.17
C ILE A 401 14.45 14.66 7.79
N PRO A 402 13.29 14.19 7.29
CA PRO A 402 12.69 14.73 6.08
C PRO A 402 12.21 16.18 6.27
N ASP A 403 12.03 16.88 5.16
CA ASP A 403 11.27 18.13 5.13
C ASP A 403 9.76 17.88 5.13
N GLY A 404 8.98 18.92 5.48
CA GLY A 404 7.52 18.89 5.45
C GLY A 404 6.86 18.10 6.57
N ALA A 405 5.64 17.65 6.28
CA ALA A 405 4.81 16.87 7.20
C ALA A 405 5.00 15.36 7.00
N ALA A 406 4.99 14.63 8.10
CA ALA A 406 4.92 13.18 8.09
C ALA A 406 3.50 12.69 7.76
N PRO A 407 3.33 11.45 7.30
CA PRO A 407 2.02 10.81 7.26
C PRO A 407 1.31 10.92 8.62
N GLY A 408 0.02 11.28 8.60
CA GLY A 408 -0.72 11.60 9.82
C GLY A 408 -0.66 13.08 10.24
N GLY A 409 0.13 13.92 9.50
CA GLY A 409 0.05 15.38 9.55
C GLY A 409 1.01 16.06 10.54
N VAL A 410 1.77 15.33 11.35
CA VAL A 410 2.77 15.94 12.23
C VAL A 410 3.98 16.43 11.42
N GLN A 411 4.52 17.60 11.76
CA GLN A 411 5.75 18.07 11.14
C GLN A 411 6.95 17.26 11.63
N TRP A 412 7.81 16.81 10.71
CA TRP A 412 9.05 16.11 11.08
C TRP A 412 9.93 16.94 12.02
N SER A 413 9.96 18.25 11.81
CA SER A 413 10.69 19.19 12.66
C SER A 413 10.19 19.23 14.12
N ASP A 414 8.88 19.12 14.32
CA ASP A 414 8.28 19.17 15.67
C ASP A 414 8.57 17.87 16.42
N LEU A 415 8.44 16.71 15.76
CA LEU A 415 8.82 15.42 16.33
C LEU A 415 10.31 15.39 16.68
N ALA A 416 11.16 15.87 15.78
CA ALA A 416 12.61 15.94 16.01
C ALA A 416 12.99 16.87 17.16
N ALA A 417 12.35 18.04 17.27
CA ALA A 417 12.57 18.99 18.36
C ALA A 417 12.14 18.41 19.71
N LYS A 418 11.04 17.64 19.76
CA LYS A 418 10.61 16.92 20.96
C LYS A 418 11.68 15.90 21.40
N LEU A 419 12.16 15.06 20.49
CA LEU A 419 13.21 14.08 20.77
C LEU A 419 14.50 14.77 21.23
N GLN A 420 14.94 15.84 20.54
CA GLN A 420 16.12 16.62 20.92
C GLN A 420 15.99 17.16 22.34
N SER A 421 14.83 17.75 22.69
CA SER A 421 14.56 18.26 24.03
C SER A 421 14.60 17.17 25.11
N ASP A 422 14.13 15.97 24.80
CA ASP A 422 14.16 14.84 25.73
C ASP A 422 15.61 14.38 25.99
N TRP A 423 16.42 14.27 24.93
CA TRP A 423 17.82 13.87 25.03
C TRP A 423 18.71 14.93 25.72
N ASP A 424 18.43 16.23 25.50
CA ASP A 424 19.14 17.32 26.20
C ASP A 424 18.99 17.19 27.71
N GLN A 425 17.83 16.76 28.23
CA GLN A 425 17.62 16.51 29.66
C GLN A 425 18.53 15.40 30.22
N ALA A 426 18.87 14.43 29.38
CA ALA A 426 19.78 13.32 29.70
C ALA A 426 21.27 13.68 29.43
N GLY A 427 21.57 14.91 28.99
CA GLY A 427 22.93 15.37 28.68
C GLY A 427 23.46 14.87 27.33
N MET A 428 22.57 14.44 26.42
CA MET A 428 22.94 14.03 25.08
C MET A 428 22.62 15.15 24.08
N THR A 429 23.58 15.54 23.26
CA THR A 429 23.43 16.59 22.26
C THR A 429 23.13 15.99 20.91
N VAL A 430 22.00 16.34 20.31
CA VAL A 430 21.62 15.90 18.96
C VAL A 430 21.39 17.11 18.08
N THR A 431 22.09 17.17 16.95
CA THR A 431 21.92 18.23 15.94
C THR A 431 20.93 17.73 14.87
N ILE A 432 19.87 18.50 14.65
CA ILE A 432 18.86 18.18 13.63
C ILE A 432 19.34 18.70 12.27
N LYS A 433 19.35 17.84 11.27
CA LYS A 433 19.61 18.17 9.87
C LYS A 433 18.44 17.79 9.00
N GLN A 434 17.70 18.79 8.53
CA GLN A 434 16.56 18.62 7.64
C GLN A 434 17.01 18.56 6.18
N VAL A 435 16.52 17.55 5.44
CA VAL A 435 16.85 17.29 4.04
C VAL A 435 15.59 16.84 3.31
N SER A 436 15.62 16.76 1.97
CA SER A 436 14.52 16.13 1.23
C SER A 436 14.40 14.64 1.59
N PHE A 437 13.18 14.07 1.48
CA PHE A 437 12.96 12.65 1.78
C PHE A 437 13.86 11.74 0.92
N ALA A 438 14.08 12.11 -0.34
CA ALA A 438 14.96 11.37 -1.25
C ALA A 438 16.42 11.40 -0.77
N GLU A 439 16.94 12.57 -0.38
CA GLU A 439 18.31 12.72 0.13
C GLU A 439 18.51 11.94 1.44
N LEU A 440 17.50 11.95 2.32
CA LEU A 440 17.54 11.15 3.54
C LEU A 440 17.63 9.67 3.21
N LEU A 441 16.76 9.18 2.31
CA LEU A 441 16.78 7.76 1.91
C LEU A 441 18.10 7.36 1.26
N ASP A 442 18.68 8.19 0.41
CA ASP A 442 19.97 7.92 -0.20
C ASP A 442 21.09 7.83 0.85
N ALA A 443 21.14 8.77 1.79
CA ALA A 443 22.10 8.76 2.89
C ALA A 443 21.91 7.53 3.80
N TYR A 444 20.66 7.20 4.13
CA TYR A 444 20.32 6.09 5.00
C TYR A 444 20.62 4.73 4.34
N ARG A 445 20.29 4.54 3.06
CA ARG A 445 20.61 3.34 2.28
C ARG A 445 22.11 3.14 2.10
N ALA A 446 22.88 4.23 2.04
CA ALA A 446 24.33 4.22 1.97
C ALA A 446 25.00 4.06 3.35
N GLN A 447 24.26 3.80 4.45
CA GLN A 447 24.78 3.71 5.83
C GLN A 447 25.50 5.00 6.28
N GLY A 448 25.11 6.15 5.70
CA GLY A 448 25.76 7.44 5.95
C GLY A 448 25.20 8.20 7.17
N ALA A 449 23.94 7.98 7.52
CA ALA A 449 23.30 8.65 8.66
C ALA A 449 23.82 8.10 10.00
N GLU A 450 23.95 8.95 11.02
CA GLU A 450 24.14 8.52 12.41
C GLU A 450 22.79 8.14 13.02
N LEU A 451 21.87 9.11 13.05
CA LEU A 451 20.46 8.90 13.38
C LEU A 451 19.59 9.25 12.17
N ALA A 452 18.53 8.49 11.93
CA ALA A 452 17.55 8.78 10.90
C ALA A 452 16.14 8.62 11.45
N LEU A 453 15.30 9.65 11.30
CA LEU A 453 13.92 9.64 11.72
C LEU A 453 13.02 9.34 10.52
N LEU A 454 12.29 8.23 10.55
CA LEU A 454 11.58 7.65 9.41
C LEU A 454 10.30 6.95 9.86
N TYR A 455 9.60 6.38 8.89
CA TYR A 455 8.55 5.40 9.12
C TYR A 455 8.77 4.15 8.23
N TRP A 456 8.15 3.06 8.63
CA TRP A 456 8.05 1.82 7.88
C TRP A 456 6.60 1.34 7.85
N GLY A 457 6.11 0.96 6.69
CA GLY A 457 4.78 0.35 6.52
C GLY A 457 4.91 -1.02 5.86
N PRO A 458 4.08 -2.00 6.25
CA PRO A 458 4.08 -3.32 5.65
C PRO A 458 3.46 -3.32 4.26
N ASP A 459 4.02 -4.12 3.36
CA ASP A 459 3.48 -4.32 2.00
C ASP A 459 2.37 -5.39 1.97
N PHE A 460 2.30 -6.26 2.99
CA PHE A 460 1.27 -7.29 3.17
C PHE A 460 1.09 -7.58 4.66
N ALA A 461 -0.07 -8.13 5.04
CA ALA A 461 -0.43 -8.29 6.45
C ALA A 461 0.13 -9.59 7.07
N ASP A 462 1.46 -9.71 7.08
CA ASP A 462 2.18 -10.78 7.78
C ASP A 462 3.40 -10.19 8.50
N PRO A 463 3.77 -10.68 9.70
CA PRO A 463 4.90 -10.17 10.45
C PRO A 463 6.22 -10.13 9.68
N ASP A 464 6.43 -11.06 8.76
CA ASP A 464 7.68 -11.15 8.01
C ASP A 464 8.01 -9.89 7.21
N THR A 465 6.98 -9.17 6.72
CA THR A 465 7.16 -7.89 6.01
C THR A 465 7.87 -6.80 6.86
N ASN A 466 7.82 -6.96 8.19
CA ASN A 466 8.50 -6.08 9.14
C ASN A 466 9.74 -6.76 9.72
N VAL A 467 9.62 -8.02 10.16
CA VAL A 467 10.67 -8.70 10.94
C VAL A 467 11.93 -8.91 10.09
N THR A 468 11.80 -9.42 8.88
CA THR A 468 12.95 -9.61 7.98
C THR A 468 13.70 -8.30 7.69
N PRO A 469 13.06 -7.16 7.32
CA PRO A 469 13.75 -5.88 7.15
C PRO A 469 14.48 -5.38 8.40
N PHE A 470 13.90 -5.59 9.60
CA PHE A 470 14.46 -5.10 10.86
C PHE A 470 15.54 -6.02 11.46
N THR A 471 15.68 -7.28 10.99
CA THR A 471 16.60 -8.25 11.58
C THR A 471 17.66 -8.76 10.62
N SER A 472 17.37 -8.85 9.32
CA SER A 472 18.27 -9.43 8.33
C SER A 472 19.16 -8.37 7.66
N PHE A 473 20.46 -8.46 7.91
CA PHE A 473 21.46 -7.64 7.22
C PHE A 473 21.51 -7.99 5.72
N GLU A 474 21.42 -9.26 5.37
CA GLU A 474 21.45 -9.75 4.00
C GLU A 474 20.25 -9.29 3.15
N ALA A 475 19.15 -8.91 3.79
CA ALA A 475 17.99 -8.34 3.10
C ALA A 475 18.25 -6.93 2.53
N HIS A 476 19.40 -6.32 2.80
CA HIS A 476 19.77 -4.97 2.38
C HIS A 476 18.70 -3.89 2.66
N SER A 477 17.93 -4.11 3.75
CA SER A 477 16.85 -3.22 4.19
C SER A 477 17.23 -2.45 5.46
N ILE A 478 16.35 -2.41 6.47
CA ILE A 478 16.51 -1.55 7.66
C ILE A 478 17.71 -1.96 8.51
N ALA A 479 17.93 -3.26 8.74
CA ALA A 479 19.10 -3.75 9.47
C ALA A 479 20.41 -3.35 8.76
N TRP A 480 20.47 -3.54 7.44
CA TRP A 480 21.60 -3.08 6.61
C TRP A 480 21.85 -1.57 6.76
N ARG A 481 20.80 -0.76 6.63
CA ARG A 481 20.91 0.72 6.67
C ARG A 481 21.47 1.23 7.99
N ASN A 482 21.28 0.49 9.08
CA ASN A 482 21.83 0.79 10.40
C ASN A 482 23.11 0.00 10.71
N SER A 483 23.70 -0.65 9.71
CA SER A 483 24.92 -1.46 9.83
C SER A 483 24.84 -2.55 10.90
N TRP A 484 23.61 -3.05 11.18
CA TRP A 484 23.36 -4.04 12.22
C TRP A 484 23.33 -5.45 11.63
N ASP A 485 24.37 -6.20 11.91
CA ASP A 485 24.53 -7.59 11.51
C ASP A 485 24.51 -8.49 12.75
N ASP A 486 23.36 -9.13 12.98
CA ASP A 486 23.12 -10.09 14.04
C ASP A 486 22.59 -11.41 13.42
N PRO A 487 23.48 -12.34 13.10
CA PRO A 487 23.11 -13.60 12.43
C PRO A 487 22.16 -14.49 13.25
N GLU A 488 22.20 -14.41 14.60
CA GLU A 488 21.36 -15.25 15.45
C GLU A 488 19.90 -14.80 15.38
N ILE A 489 19.65 -13.49 15.45
CA ILE A 489 18.27 -12.98 15.35
C ILE A 489 17.74 -13.08 13.92
N ALA A 490 18.61 -12.90 12.91
CA ALA A 490 18.23 -13.09 11.51
C ALA A 490 17.82 -14.54 11.23
N ALA A 491 18.55 -15.52 11.79
CA ALA A 491 18.19 -16.93 11.66
C ALA A 491 16.85 -17.24 12.35
N LYS A 492 16.63 -16.74 13.58
CA LYS A 492 15.35 -16.90 14.29
C LYS A 492 14.18 -16.29 13.51
N ALA A 493 14.39 -15.12 12.90
CA ALA A 493 13.38 -14.46 12.06
C ALA A 493 13.02 -15.31 10.83
N HIS A 494 14.03 -15.83 10.15
CA HIS A 494 13.84 -16.74 9.02
C HIS A 494 13.08 -18.01 9.43
N ASP A 495 13.47 -18.65 10.54
CA ASP A 495 12.81 -19.85 11.02
C ASP A 495 11.34 -19.57 11.40
N ALA A 496 11.06 -18.43 12.06
CA ALA A 496 9.71 -18.01 12.41
C ALA A 496 8.82 -17.78 11.18
N ALA A 497 9.38 -17.20 10.09
CA ALA A 497 8.65 -16.99 8.84
C ALA A 497 8.15 -18.31 8.22
N LEU A 498 8.91 -19.41 8.39
CA LEU A 498 8.59 -20.72 7.84
C LEU A 498 7.75 -21.62 8.77
N MET A 499 7.49 -21.20 10.01
CA MET A 499 6.64 -21.95 10.95
C MET A 499 5.19 -22.01 10.45
N THR A 500 4.60 -23.20 10.52
CA THR A 500 3.21 -23.45 10.13
C THR A 500 2.24 -23.53 11.32
N ASP A 501 2.73 -23.81 12.53
CA ASP A 501 1.92 -23.71 13.74
C ASP A 501 1.79 -22.25 14.17
N ALA A 502 0.56 -21.75 14.21
CA ALA A 502 0.28 -20.34 14.48
C ALA A 502 0.70 -19.92 15.90
N ALA A 503 0.54 -20.78 16.91
CA ALA A 503 0.87 -20.41 18.28
C ALA A 503 2.39 -20.37 18.50
N GLU A 504 3.13 -21.33 17.94
CA GLU A 504 4.59 -21.34 17.98
C GLU A 504 5.16 -20.14 17.21
N ARG A 505 4.59 -19.83 16.05
CA ARG A 505 4.97 -18.68 15.21
C ARG A 505 4.75 -17.36 15.93
N GLU A 506 3.58 -17.18 16.56
CA GLU A 506 3.27 -15.98 17.35
C GLU A 506 4.25 -15.78 18.51
N ALA A 507 4.54 -16.85 19.24
CA ALA A 507 5.50 -16.81 20.34
C ALA A 507 6.91 -16.45 19.86
N ALA A 508 7.36 -17.01 18.73
CA ALA A 508 8.65 -16.70 18.15
C ALA A 508 8.76 -15.21 17.74
N TYR A 509 7.74 -14.64 17.11
CA TYR A 509 7.74 -13.23 16.74
C TYR A 509 7.74 -12.30 17.95
N LYS A 510 7.05 -12.65 19.03
CA LYS A 510 7.10 -11.87 20.30
C LYS A 510 8.49 -11.89 20.91
N GLU A 511 9.16 -13.07 20.94
CA GLU A 511 10.55 -13.18 21.41
C GLU A 511 11.53 -12.36 20.56
N ILE A 512 11.39 -12.43 19.22
CA ILE A 512 12.21 -11.67 18.28
C ILE A 512 12.02 -10.17 18.52
N THR A 513 10.77 -9.71 18.63
CA THR A 513 10.44 -8.31 18.87
C THR A 513 11.06 -7.82 20.18
N ASP A 514 10.91 -8.56 21.26
CA ASP A 514 11.49 -8.21 22.57
C ASP A 514 13.02 -8.08 22.47
N TYR A 515 13.68 -9.04 21.85
CA TYR A 515 15.12 -8.98 21.63
C TYR A 515 15.54 -7.73 20.82
N VAL A 516 14.84 -7.45 19.70
CA VAL A 516 15.16 -6.32 18.82
C VAL A 516 14.94 -4.99 19.52
N MET A 517 13.89 -4.86 20.33
CA MET A 517 13.62 -3.62 21.07
C MET A 517 14.72 -3.29 22.08
N HIS A 518 15.37 -4.27 22.70
CA HIS A 518 16.46 -4.05 23.64
C HIS A 518 17.85 -3.96 22.97
N ASN A 519 18.12 -4.79 21.97
CA ASN A 519 19.45 -4.95 21.38
C ASN A 519 19.61 -4.28 20.03
N GLY A 520 18.53 -4.17 19.27
CA GLY A 520 18.54 -3.59 17.93
C GLY A 520 18.81 -2.08 17.91
N PRO A 521 19.13 -1.54 16.74
CA PRO A 521 19.46 -0.13 16.57
C PRO A 521 18.22 0.72 16.26
N TYR A 522 17.12 0.49 16.99
CA TYR A 522 15.85 1.18 16.74
C TYR A 522 15.23 1.72 18.03
N ALA A 523 14.58 2.88 17.91
CA ALA A 523 13.55 3.30 18.86
C ALA A 523 12.24 3.44 18.07
N VAL A 524 11.31 2.52 18.24
CA VAL A 524 9.96 2.64 17.69
C VAL A 524 9.19 3.59 18.58
N LEU A 525 8.64 4.66 17.99
CA LEU A 525 8.09 5.80 18.71
C LEU A 525 6.58 5.69 18.89
N TYR A 526 5.88 5.47 17.77
CA TYR A 526 4.42 5.39 17.75
C TYR A 526 3.93 4.78 16.44
N GLN A 527 2.66 4.41 16.45
CA GLN A 527 1.86 4.04 15.29
C GLN A 527 0.72 5.05 15.16
N PRO A 528 0.56 5.78 14.04
CA PRO A 528 -0.51 6.75 13.89
C PRO A 528 -1.88 6.08 13.75
N ALA A 529 -2.96 6.83 13.98
CA ALA A 529 -4.29 6.44 13.58
C ALA A 529 -4.61 6.97 12.17
N ALA A 530 -5.33 6.19 11.38
CA ALA A 530 -6.00 6.68 10.19
C ALA A 530 -7.24 7.50 10.62
N LEU A 531 -7.43 8.69 10.06
CA LEU A 531 -8.42 9.67 10.53
C LEU A 531 -9.45 9.96 9.44
N PHE A 532 -10.73 9.78 9.76
CA PHE A 532 -11.84 9.94 8.81
C PHE A 532 -12.93 10.83 9.37
N GLY A 533 -13.51 11.67 8.53
CA GLY A 533 -14.79 12.31 8.79
C GLY A 533 -15.92 11.52 8.11
N VAL A 534 -16.98 11.18 8.83
CA VAL A 534 -18.06 10.33 8.32
C VAL A 534 -19.40 10.91 8.71
N ARG A 535 -20.35 10.99 7.78
CA ARG A 535 -21.73 11.41 8.10
C ARG A 535 -22.45 10.35 8.94
N ASN A 536 -23.28 10.81 9.86
CA ASN A 536 -24.05 9.92 10.75
C ASN A 536 -25.06 9.03 10.00
N THR A 537 -25.39 9.39 8.76
CA THR A 537 -26.21 8.56 7.86
C THR A 537 -25.47 7.36 7.27
N VAL A 538 -24.14 7.33 7.34
CA VAL A 538 -23.31 6.22 6.85
C VAL A 538 -23.14 5.19 7.96
N GLN A 539 -23.45 3.95 7.65
CA GLN A 539 -23.25 2.80 8.53
C GLN A 539 -22.44 1.72 7.79
N GLY A 540 -21.68 0.92 8.54
CA GLY A 540 -20.88 -0.17 7.98
C GLY A 540 -19.51 0.26 7.45
N PHE A 541 -19.13 1.54 7.53
CA PHE A 541 -17.79 1.96 7.18
C PHE A 541 -16.78 1.37 8.16
N ALA A 542 -15.85 0.57 7.64
CA ALA A 542 -14.73 -0.02 8.38
C ALA A 542 -13.47 0.13 7.53
N TRP A 543 -12.47 0.83 8.06
CA TRP A 543 -11.19 0.98 7.39
C TRP A 543 -10.33 -0.27 7.62
N ASN A 544 -9.84 -0.87 6.55
CA ASN A 544 -8.81 -1.89 6.63
C ASN A 544 -7.43 -1.22 6.62
N PRO A 545 -6.54 -1.56 7.56
CA PRO A 545 -5.22 -0.93 7.64
C PRO A 545 -4.32 -1.16 6.42
N MET A 546 -4.67 -2.10 5.54
CA MET A 546 -4.00 -2.29 4.25
C MET A 546 -4.41 -1.26 3.17
N GLY A 547 -5.19 -0.23 3.53
CA GLY A 547 -5.47 0.91 2.66
C GLY A 547 -6.79 0.85 1.91
N PHE A 548 -7.78 0.06 2.37
CA PHE A 548 -9.07 -0.05 1.70
C PHE A 548 -10.25 -0.06 2.68
N THR A 549 -11.45 0.01 2.14
CA THR A 549 -12.72 -0.26 2.82
C THR A 549 -13.65 -1.03 1.90
N ASP A 550 -14.48 -1.87 2.48
CA ASP A 550 -15.47 -2.68 1.78
C ASP A 550 -16.70 -1.82 1.47
N PHE A 551 -16.74 -1.14 0.32
CA PHE A 551 -17.87 -0.28 -0.04
C PHE A 551 -19.21 -1.03 -0.09
N TRP A 552 -19.19 -2.34 -0.39
CA TRP A 552 -20.42 -3.15 -0.44
C TRP A 552 -21.07 -3.36 0.93
N SER A 553 -20.32 -3.22 2.01
CA SER A 553 -20.84 -3.32 3.39
C SER A 553 -21.51 -2.03 3.88
N ILE A 554 -21.32 -0.92 3.16
CA ILE A 554 -21.80 0.40 3.55
C ILE A 554 -23.27 0.58 3.15
N VAL A 555 -24.04 1.16 4.08
CA VAL A 555 -25.44 1.56 3.84
C VAL A 555 -25.63 3.02 4.25
N LYS A 556 -26.56 3.70 3.58
CA LYS A 556 -27.03 5.03 3.98
C LYS A 556 -28.42 4.90 4.60
N ILE A 557 -28.56 5.41 5.82
CA ILE A 557 -29.84 5.50 6.51
C ILE A 557 -30.43 6.90 6.36
N ALA A 558 -31.78 6.98 6.33
CA ALA A 558 -32.50 8.25 6.18
C ALA A 558 -32.34 9.16 7.41
#